data_105cdc42ec96eb3c004fcf63c33179bf
#
_entry.id   105cdc42ec96eb3c004fcf63c33179bf
#
_cell.length_a   1.000
_cell.length_b   1.000
_cell.length_c   1.000
_cell.angle_alpha   90.00
_cell.angle_beta   90.00
_cell.angle_gamma   90.00
#
_symmetry.space_group_name_H-M   'P 1'
#
loop_
_entity.id
_entity.type
_entity.pdbx_description
1 polymer ?
#
loop_
_entity_poly.entity_id
_entity_poly.type
_entity_poly.pdbx_seq_one_letter_code
_entity_poly.pdbx_strand_id
1 'polypeptide(L)'
;RAANPASYFSERCFSTSFIFYPAGIQAQSASISLLKKSQLLTAAINHISYGTFEGYSEGAIPTDNFTSNETWLRFGYSSSLNEYPIRYGLFNQFYLSKFEEQKATKMYLSLGVIWDIEKYKTNIGLSIEDLSIKISSDSKTNQNSPLRYNIGLSKELNYLPLKISIDYLSIATNNQDYFISGIFSISKQLSLSWGTSSRKFSQTTNENVLKTILGSSGFGISFMKNDITICYGLYLYGTGGLVNGVDLSLKF
;
A
#
# COMPACT_ATOMS: atom_id res chain seq x y z
N ARG A 1 -0.92 0.86 -0.02
CA ARG A 1 0.13 1.52 0.77
C ARG A 1 1.48 1.01 0.32
N ALA A 2 2.46 1.87 0.11
CA ALA A 2 3.81 1.44 -0.16
C ALA A 2 4.38 0.78 1.11
N ALA A 3 4.93 -0.41 0.99
CA ALA A 3 5.71 -1.01 2.05
C ALA A 3 7.03 -0.22 2.22
N ASN A 4 7.64 -0.30 3.40
CA ASN A 4 8.98 0.27 3.62
C ASN A 4 9.92 -0.21 2.49
N PRO A 5 10.66 0.69 1.83
CA PRO A 5 11.58 0.31 0.73
C PRO A 5 12.62 -0.75 1.11
N ALA A 6 12.97 -0.86 2.39
CA ALA A 6 13.86 -1.89 2.89
C ALA A 6 13.21 -3.27 3.06
N SER A 7 11.91 -3.43 2.73
CA SER A 7 11.26 -4.74 2.75
C SER A 7 11.99 -5.69 1.82
N TYR A 8 12.45 -6.80 2.37
CA TYR A 8 13.23 -7.79 1.67
C TYR A 8 12.43 -9.07 1.51
N PHE A 9 12.23 -9.49 0.27
CA PHE A 9 11.66 -10.78 -0.04
C PHE A 9 12.80 -11.76 -0.31
N SER A 10 12.80 -12.91 0.34
CA SER A 10 13.87 -13.92 0.21
C SER A 10 13.88 -14.63 -1.13
N GLU A 11 12.90 -14.40 -1.98
CA GLU A 11 12.65 -15.19 -3.20
C GLU A 11 12.25 -14.29 -4.37
N ARG A 12 12.48 -14.81 -5.58
CA ARG A 12 11.93 -14.21 -6.80
C ARG A 12 10.42 -14.38 -6.79
N CYS A 13 9.71 -13.34 -7.14
CA CYS A 13 8.26 -13.37 -7.08
C CYS A 13 7.66 -12.49 -8.18
N PHE A 14 6.61 -12.99 -8.80
CA PHE A 14 5.67 -12.20 -9.59
C PHE A 14 4.37 -12.11 -8.81
N SER A 15 3.76 -10.93 -8.73
CA SER A 15 2.42 -10.79 -8.14
C SER A 15 1.53 -9.87 -8.96
N THR A 16 0.23 -10.15 -8.90
CA THR A 16 -0.81 -9.33 -9.50
C THR A 16 -1.97 -9.21 -8.53
N SER A 17 -2.63 -8.04 -8.49
CA SER A 17 -3.81 -7.84 -7.67
C SER A 17 -4.89 -7.05 -8.39
N PHE A 18 -6.13 -7.33 -7.97
CA PHE A 18 -7.33 -6.62 -8.40
C PHE A 18 -8.08 -6.16 -7.15
N ILE A 19 -8.42 -4.89 -7.10
CA ILE A 19 -9.13 -4.27 -5.97
C ILE A 19 -10.37 -3.59 -6.51
N PHE A 20 -11.49 -3.86 -5.86
CA PHE A 20 -12.80 -3.32 -6.18
C PHE A 20 -13.23 -2.37 -5.07
N TYR A 21 -13.43 -1.12 -5.42
CA TYR A 21 -13.92 -0.07 -4.55
C TYR A 21 -15.42 0.17 -4.80
N PRO A 22 -16.12 0.84 -3.87
CA PRO A 22 -17.45 1.37 -4.14
C PRO A 22 -17.48 2.29 -5.37
N ALA A 23 -18.67 2.53 -5.89
CA ALA A 23 -18.90 3.41 -7.05
C ALA A 23 -18.20 2.95 -8.36
N GLY A 24 -17.90 1.66 -8.51
CA GLY A 24 -17.31 1.11 -9.74
C GLY A 24 -15.83 1.42 -9.95
N ILE A 25 -15.15 2.01 -8.97
CA ILE A 25 -13.71 2.26 -9.03
C ILE A 25 -12.96 0.94 -8.92
N GLN A 26 -11.94 0.76 -9.76
CA GLN A 26 -11.14 -0.45 -9.81
C GLN A 26 -9.64 -0.11 -9.80
N ALA A 27 -8.87 -0.90 -9.05
CA ALA A 27 -7.42 -0.83 -9.10
C ALA A 27 -6.82 -2.17 -9.48
N GLN A 28 -5.76 -2.12 -10.28
CA GLN A 28 -5.02 -3.29 -10.74
C GLN A 28 -3.54 -3.06 -10.50
N SER A 29 -2.82 -4.09 -10.12
CA SER A 29 -1.37 -4.00 -10.01
C SER A 29 -0.69 -5.27 -10.53
N ALA A 30 0.54 -5.08 -10.99
CA ALA A 30 1.46 -6.17 -11.27
C ALA A 30 2.84 -5.80 -10.78
N SER A 31 3.58 -6.76 -10.24
CA SER A 31 4.96 -6.54 -9.81
C SER A 31 5.82 -7.76 -10.03
N ILE A 32 7.10 -7.53 -10.23
CA ILE A 32 8.13 -8.55 -10.30
C ILE A 32 9.29 -8.18 -9.38
N SER A 33 9.77 -9.16 -8.62
CA SER A 33 10.92 -9.02 -7.73
C SER A 33 11.99 -10.04 -8.13
N LEU A 34 13.20 -9.56 -8.33
CA LEU A 34 14.37 -10.36 -8.73
C LEU A 34 15.42 -10.29 -7.63
N LEU A 35 15.73 -11.42 -7.03
CA LEU A 35 16.75 -11.55 -6.01
C LEU A 35 18.07 -11.99 -6.63
N LYS A 36 19.15 -11.22 -6.37
CA LYS A 36 20.52 -11.59 -6.74
C LYS A 36 21.43 -11.40 -5.54
N LYS A 37 21.90 -12.50 -4.96
CA LYS A 37 22.63 -12.51 -3.69
C LYS A 37 21.78 -11.86 -2.58
N SER A 38 22.25 -10.78 -1.96
CA SER A 38 21.58 -10.00 -0.92
C SER A 38 20.83 -8.77 -1.46
N GLN A 39 20.71 -8.64 -2.80
CA GLN A 39 20.11 -7.49 -3.45
C GLN A 39 18.77 -7.88 -4.09
N LEU A 40 17.73 -7.13 -3.82
CA LEU A 40 16.42 -7.27 -4.43
C LEU A 40 16.17 -6.08 -5.36
N LEU A 41 15.84 -6.38 -6.60
CA LEU A 41 15.33 -5.42 -7.58
C LEU A 41 13.84 -5.67 -7.76
N THR A 42 13.04 -4.62 -7.70
CA THR A 42 11.58 -4.69 -7.88
C THR A 42 11.14 -3.72 -8.95
N ALA A 43 10.25 -4.18 -9.83
CA ALA A 43 9.51 -3.31 -10.74
C ALA A 43 8.01 -3.56 -10.52
N ALA A 44 7.21 -2.51 -10.46
CA ALA A 44 5.77 -2.60 -10.27
C ALA A 44 5.02 -1.54 -11.07
N ILE A 45 3.83 -1.90 -11.50
CA ILE A 45 2.82 -1.00 -12.06
C ILE A 45 1.56 -1.11 -11.24
N ASN A 46 0.95 0.04 -10.93
CA ASN A 46 -0.37 0.13 -10.32
C ASN A 46 -1.20 1.08 -11.15
N HIS A 47 -2.42 0.68 -11.45
CA HIS A 47 -3.38 1.46 -12.23
C HIS A 47 -4.70 1.54 -11.47
N ILE A 48 -5.26 2.76 -11.35
CA ILE A 48 -6.60 3.00 -10.81
C ILE A 48 -7.44 3.63 -11.89
N SER A 49 -8.59 3.03 -12.17
CA SER A 49 -9.64 3.58 -13.00
C SER A 49 -10.79 4.06 -12.12
N TYR A 50 -11.14 5.32 -12.25
CA TYR A 50 -12.27 5.93 -11.56
C TYR A 50 -13.58 5.80 -12.36
N GLY A 51 -13.52 5.19 -13.54
CA GLY A 51 -14.65 5.01 -14.44
C GLY A 51 -14.85 6.16 -15.42
N THR A 52 -16.04 6.21 -16.00
CA THR A 52 -16.47 7.22 -16.95
C THR A 52 -17.46 8.17 -16.30
N PHE A 53 -17.28 9.45 -16.49
CA PHE A 53 -18.11 10.53 -15.97
C PHE A 53 -18.87 11.19 -17.11
N GLU A 54 -20.12 11.53 -16.86
CA GLU A 54 -20.90 12.34 -17.80
C GLU A 54 -20.39 13.79 -17.76
N GLY A 55 -20.12 14.35 -18.92
CA GLY A 55 -19.69 15.73 -19.06
C GLY A 55 -20.89 16.70 -19.12
N TYR A 56 -20.76 17.82 -18.45
CA TYR A 56 -21.73 18.92 -18.51
C TYR A 56 -21.01 20.27 -18.59
N SER A 57 -21.48 21.16 -19.45
CA SER A 57 -21.02 22.54 -19.51
C SER A 57 -21.79 23.43 -18.51
N GLU A 58 -21.40 24.69 -18.42
CA GLU A 58 -22.17 25.71 -17.70
C GLU A 58 -23.62 25.74 -18.21
N GLY A 59 -24.60 25.64 -17.28
CA GLY A 59 -26.02 25.51 -17.60
C GLY A 59 -26.53 24.08 -17.74
N ALA A 60 -25.76 23.07 -17.29
CA ALA A 60 -26.12 21.64 -17.31
C ALA A 60 -26.42 21.07 -18.71
N ILE A 61 -25.78 21.61 -19.75
CA ILE A 61 -25.87 21.07 -21.09
C ILE A 61 -24.94 19.87 -21.23
N PRO A 62 -25.43 18.68 -21.64
CA PRO A 62 -24.57 17.49 -21.78
C PRO A 62 -23.42 17.74 -22.77
N THR A 63 -22.24 17.33 -22.40
CA THR A 63 -21.03 17.30 -23.25
C THR A 63 -20.52 15.88 -23.39
N ASP A 64 -19.39 15.68 -24.04
CA ASP A 64 -18.77 14.36 -24.16
C ASP A 64 -18.37 13.80 -22.80
N ASN A 65 -18.53 12.48 -22.64
CA ASN A 65 -18.13 11.76 -21.45
C ASN A 65 -16.59 11.75 -21.35
N PHE A 66 -16.07 11.82 -20.12
CA PHE A 66 -14.65 11.75 -19.87
C PHE A 66 -14.28 10.63 -18.88
N THR A 67 -13.02 10.20 -18.93
CA THR A 67 -12.48 9.17 -18.04
C THR A 67 -11.42 9.76 -17.12
N SER A 68 -11.36 9.24 -15.90
CA SER A 68 -10.29 9.57 -14.96
C SER A 68 -9.52 8.32 -14.57
N ASN A 69 -8.19 8.42 -14.59
CA ASN A 69 -7.31 7.32 -14.20
C ASN A 69 -5.97 7.82 -13.67
N GLU A 70 -5.34 6.96 -12.90
CA GLU A 70 -4.00 7.17 -12.34
C GLU A 70 -3.16 5.93 -12.53
N THR A 71 -1.87 6.13 -12.84
CA THR A 71 -0.92 5.03 -13.01
C THR A 71 0.38 5.36 -12.28
N TRP A 72 0.89 4.40 -11.52
CA TRP A 72 2.19 4.48 -10.87
C TRP A 72 3.11 3.41 -11.44
N LEU A 73 4.29 3.83 -11.88
CA LEU A 73 5.41 2.94 -12.22
C LEU A 73 6.42 3.04 -11.09
N ARG A 74 6.77 1.94 -10.46
CA ARG A 74 7.71 1.90 -9.34
C ARG A 74 8.89 1.00 -9.65
N PHE A 75 10.07 1.50 -9.34
CA PHE A 75 11.32 0.75 -9.39
C PHE A 75 11.95 0.77 -7.99
N GLY A 76 12.30 -0.41 -7.49
CA GLY A 76 12.83 -0.59 -6.16
C GLY A 76 14.17 -1.28 -6.15
N TYR A 77 14.99 -0.88 -5.19
CA TYR A 77 16.21 -1.56 -4.82
C TYR A 77 16.24 -1.73 -3.31
N SER A 78 16.52 -2.92 -2.83
CA SER A 78 16.79 -3.16 -1.41
C SER A 78 17.94 -4.15 -1.23
N SER A 79 18.65 -4.02 -0.13
CA SER A 79 19.77 -4.89 0.20
C SER A 79 19.94 -4.99 1.72
N SER A 80 20.64 -6.04 2.15
CA SER A 80 21.08 -6.21 3.54
C SER A 80 22.56 -5.88 3.67
N LEU A 81 22.95 -5.34 4.82
CA LEU A 81 24.34 -5.20 5.20
C LEU A 81 24.82 -6.55 5.74
N ASN A 82 25.88 -7.12 5.13
CA ASN A 82 26.34 -8.48 5.46
C ASN A 82 26.84 -8.62 6.91
N GLU A 83 27.33 -7.56 7.51
CA GLU A 83 27.90 -7.56 8.87
C GLU A 83 26.91 -7.11 9.96
N TYR A 84 25.80 -6.52 9.58
CA TYR A 84 24.82 -5.95 10.51
C TYR A 84 23.42 -6.43 10.15
N PRO A 85 22.54 -6.66 11.13
CA PRO A 85 21.15 -7.04 10.90
C PRO A 85 20.31 -5.84 10.42
N ILE A 86 20.80 -5.14 9.41
CA ILE A 86 20.19 -3.93 8.85
C ILE A 86 19.95 -4.15 7.36
N ARG A 87 18.73 -3.86 6.95
CA ARG A 87 18.30 -3.78 5.55
C ARG A 87 18.02 -2.34 5.20
N TYR A 88 18.35 -1.94 3.99
CA TYR A 88 18.05 -0.62 3.46
C TYR A 88 17.47 -0.74 2.06
N GLY A 89 16.75 0.29 1.64
CA GLY A 89 16.16 0.30 0.31
C GLY A 89 15.70 1.68 -0.13
N LEU A 90 15.46 1.77 -1.42
CA LEU A 90 14.91 2.94 -2.06
C LEU A 90 13.84 2.53 -3.09
N PHE A 91 12.81 3.37 -3.25
CA PHE A 91 11.87 3.33 -4.35
C PHE A 91 11.92 4.63 -5.13
N ASN A 92 11.95 4.50 -6.44
CA ASN A 92 11.65 5.57 -7.38
C ASN A 92 10.28 5.30 -7.99
N GLN A 93 9.38 6.27 -7.96
CA GLN A 93 8.01 6.12 -8.41
C GLN A 93 7.63 7.25 -9.35
N PHE A 94 7.19 6.90 -10.54
CA PHE A 94 6.59 7.82 -11.51
C PHE A 94 5.07 7.74 -11.39
N TYR A 95 4.45 8.88 -11.18
CA TYR A 95 3.01 9.04 -11.10
C TYR A 95 2.51 9.76 -12.36
N LEU A 96 1.56 9.14 -13.01
CA LEU A 96 0.88 9.64 -14.20
C LEU A 96 -0.61 9.73 -13.87
N SER A 97 -1.20 10.90 -14.00
CA SER A 97 -2.62 11.13 -13.77
C SER A 97 -3.25 11.77 -15.02
N LYS A 98 -4.43 11.28 -15.34
CA LYS A 98 -5.29 11.88 -16.35
C LYS A 98 -6.68 12.10 -15.75
N PHE A 99 -7.14 13.34 -15.76
CA PHE A 99 -8.49 13.74 -15.40
C PHE A 99 -9.02 14.67 -16.50
N GLU A 100 -10.02 14.22 -17.24
CA GLU A 100 -10.52 14.93 -18.42
C GLU A 100 -9.37 15.21 -19.42
N GLU A 101 -9.08 16.48 -19.70
CA GLU A 101 -7.96 16.90 -20.54
C GLU A 101 -6.66 17.16 -19.76
N GLN A 102 -6.77 17.28 -18.43
CA GLN A 102 -5.62 17.60 -17.58
C GLN A 102 -4.73 16.38 -17.35
N LYS A 103 -3.45 16.57 -17.54
CA LYS A 103 -2.43 15.54 -17.29
C LYS A 103 -1.42 16.02 -16.27
N ALA A 104 -1.00 15.14 -15.38
CA ALA A 104 0.07 15.42 -14.43
C ALA A 104 1.06 14.27 -14.41
N THR A 105 2.35 14.61 -14.41
CA THR A 105 3.46 13.67 -14.25
C THR A 105 4.31 14.12 -13.08
N LYS A 106 4.50 13.24 -12.10
CA LYS A 106 5.31 13.51 -10.91
C LYS A 106 6.26 12.36 -10.66
N MET A 107 7.37 12.64 -10.04
CA MET A 107 8.35 11.64 -9.60
C MET A 107 8.49 11.73 -8.09
N TYR A 108 8.53 10.58 -7.43
CA TYR A 108 8.69 10.46 -5.99
C TYR A 108 9.85 9.53 -5.67
N LEU A 109 10.63 9.90 -4.67
CA LEU A 109 11.66 9.06 -4.08
C LEU A 109 11.25 8.68 -2.66
N SER A 110 11.46 7.42 -2.29
CA SER A 110 11.23 6.93 -0.93
C SER A 110 12.45 6.14 -0.47
N LEU A 111 12.84 6.33 0.77
CA LEU A 111 13.99 5.69 1.42
C LEU A 111 13.51 4.93 2.64
N GLY A 112 14.15 3.81 2.94
CA GLY A 112 13.79 3.01 4.11
C GLY A 112 14.96 2.22 4.67
N VAL A 113 14.86 1.95 5.97
CA VAL A 113 15.78 1.10 6.71
C VAL A 113 14.95 0.19 7.62
N ILE A 114 15.40 -1.04 7.78
CA ILE A 114 14.83 -2.00 8.75
C ILE A 114 15.97 -2.63 9.54
N TRP A 115 15.83 -2.62 10.84
CA TRP A 115 16.71 -3.31 11.76
C TRP A 115 16.03 -4.61 12.22
N ASP A 116 16.68 -5.75 11.95
CA ASP A 116 16.20 -7.08 12.31
C ASP A 116 16.85 -7.54 13.63
N ILE A 117 16.09 -7.63 14.71
CA ILE A 117 16.56 -8.07 16.03
C ILE A 117 16.17 -9.56 16.20
N GLU A 118 16.96 -10.44 15.61
CA GLU A 118 16.68 -11.88 15.54
C GLU A 118 16.38 -12.52 16.88
N LYS A 119 17.18 -12.18 17.93
CA LYS A 119 17.03 -12.71 19.30
C LYS A 119 15.60 -12.53 19.84
N TYR A 120 14.93 -11.45 19.46
CA TYR A 120 13.59 -11.10 19.93
C TYR A 120 12.53 -11.31 18.86
N LYS A 121 12.89 -11.81 17.68
CA LYS A 121 12.01 -11.92 16.50
C LYS A 121 11.25 -10.62 16.23
N THR A 122 11.98 -9.52 16.31
CA THR A 122 11.43 -8.16 16.26
C THR A 122 12.12 -7.39 15.15
N ASN A 123 11.36 -6.64 14.38
CA ASN A 123 11.90 -5.75 13.34
C ASN A 123 11.45 -4.33 13.63
N ILE A 124 12.37 -3.37 13.52
CA ILE A 124 12.11 -1.94 13.63
C ILE A 124 12.35 -1.33 12.26
N GLY A 125 11.36 -0.65 11.71
CA GLY A 125 11.42 -0.03 10.40
C GLY A 125 11.27 1.48 10.47
N LEU A 126 12.07 2.20 9.68
CA LEU A 126 11.97 3.63 9.45
C LEU A 126 11.87 3.88 7.95
N SER A 127 11.00 4.77 7.51
CA SER A 127 10.98 5.23 6.12
C SER A 127 10.60 6.70 6.00
N ILE A 128 11.13 7.31 4.94
CA ILE A 128 10.76 8.63 4.44
C ILE A 128 10.20 8.39 3.06
N GLU A 129 8.95 8.79 2.84
CA GLU A 129 8.22 8.49 1.63
C GLU A 129 7.77 9.76 0.93
N ASP A 130 7.64 9.67 -0.40
CA ASP A 130 7.09 10.72 -1.27
C ASP A 130 7.90 12.02 -1.28
N LEU A 131 9.24 11.92 -1.23
CA LEU A 131 10.11 13.04 -1.60
C LEU A 131 9.80 13.42 -3.06
N SER A 132 9.06 14.50 -3.23
CA SER A 132 8.53 14.90 -4.54
C SER A 132 9.59 15.60 -5.36
N ILE A 133 9.79 15.12 -6.59
CA ILE A 133 10.57 15.78 -7.63
C ILE A 133 9.59 16.14 -8.75
N LYS A 134 9.34 17.43 -8.95
CA LYS A 134 8.40 17.90 -9.97
C LYS A 134 9.00 17.69 -11.37
N ILE A 135 8.26 16.99 -12.25
CA ILE A 135 8.65 16.83 -13.66
C ILE A 135 7.81 17.74 -14.55
N SER A 136 6.49 17.60 -14.53
CA SER A 136 5.55 18.40 -15.35
C SER A 136 4.14 18.35 -14.78
N SER A 137 3.38 19.42 -14.95
CA SER A 137 1.96 19.45 -14.62
C SER A 137 1.29 20.54 -15.43
N ASP A 138 0.26 20.19 -16.19
CA ASP A 138 -0.59 21.13 -16.91
C ASP A 138 -1.63 21.77 -15.98
N SER A 139 -1.80 21.23 -14.77
CA SER A 139 -2.73 21.78 -13.80
C SER A 139 -2.13 22.98 -13.07
N LYS A 140 -2.92 24.05 -12.91
CA LYS A 140 -2.56 25.24 -12.13
C LYS A 140 -2.35 24.93 -10.64
N THR A 141 -2.76 23.76 -10.17
CA THR A 141 -2.59 23.28 -8.80
C THR A 141 -1.24 22.62 -8.60
N ASN A 142 -0.30 23.42 -8.11
CA ASN A 142 1.05 22.99 -7.73
C ASN A 142 1.06 22.22 -6.39
N GLN A 143 0.13 21.28 -6.17
CA GLN A 143 0.11 20.50 -4.94
C GLN A 143 1.17 19.40 -5.02
N ASN A 144 2.28 19.61 -4.31
CA ASN A 144 3.22 18.54 -4.01
C ASN A 144 2.56 17.57 -3.02
N SER A 145 2.73 16.27 -3.22
CA SER A 145 2.34 15.33 -2.18
C SER A 145 3.12 15.62 -0.91
N PRO A 146 2.47 15.66 0.25
CA PRO A 146 3.16 15.92 1.49
C PRO A 146 4.12 14.79 1.82
N LEU A 147 5.30 15.14 2.30
CA LEU A 147 6.32 14.21 2.78
C LEU A 147 5.75 13.36 3.91
N ARG A 148 6.02 12.08 3.91
CA ARG A 148 5.55 11.11 4.90
C ARG A 148 6.72 10.47 5.62
N TYR A 149 6.61 10.38 6.94
CA TYR A 149 7.53 9.66 7.81
C TYR A 149 6.79 8.47 8.41
N ASN A 150 7.40 7.30 8.37
CA ASN A 150 6.81 6.09 8.93
C ASN A 150 7.80 5.41 9.88
N ILE A 151 7.30 5.04 11.06
CA ILE A 151 8.04 4.25 12.05
C ILE A 151 7.19 3.00 12.31
N GLY A 152 7.79 1.83 12.13
CA GLY A 152 7.11 0.55 12.30
C GLY A 152 7.86 -0.38 13.24
N LEU A 153 7.09 -1.11 14.01
CA LEU A 153 7.57 -2.20 14.86
C LEU A 153 6.77 -3.45 14.53
N SER A 154 7.44 -4.57 14.29
CA SER A 154 6.76 -5.86 14.15
C SER A 154 7.45 -6.93 15.00
N LYS A 155 6.65 -7.82 15.60
CA LYS A 155 7.11 -8.89 16.47
C LYS A 155 6.37 -10.18 16.19
N GLU A 156 7.12 -11.27 16.06
CA GLU A 156 6.58 -12.63 16.06
C GLU A 156 6.55 -13.16 17.49
N LEU A 157 5.40 -13.69 17.91
CA LEU A 157 5.24 -14.24 19.24
C LEU A 157 5.85 -15.65 19.33
N ASN A 158 6.50 -15.96 20.45
CA ASN A 158 7.20 -17.24 20.60
C ASN A 158 6.26 -18.44 20.78
N TYR A 159 5.10 -18.23 21.40
CA TYR A 159 4.17 -19.31 21.78
C TYR A 159 2.89 -19.34 20.93
N LEU A 160 2.67 -18.32 20.13
CA LEU A 160 1.53 -18.24 19.24
C LEU A 160 2.03 -17.98 17.81
N PRO A 161 1.46 -18.62 16.80
CA PRO A 161 1.80 -18.36 15.40
C PRO A 161 1.20 -17.01 14.93
N LEU A 162 1.51 -15.96 15.69
CA LEU A 162 0.98 -14.61 15.50
C LEU A 162 2.13 -13.61 15.36
N LYS A 163 2.11 -12.86 14.28
CA LYS A 163 2.96 -11.69 14.06
C LYS A 163 2.11 -10.45 14.25
N ILE A 164 2.51 -9.55 15.15
CA ILE A 164 1.85 -8.27 15.41
C ILE A 164 2.72 -7.16 14.85
N SER A 165 2.11 -6.13 14.27
CA SER A 165 2.80 -4.94 13.80
C SER A 165 2.06 -3.69 14.24
N ILE A 166 2.84 -2.67 14.60
CA ILE A 166 2.36 -1.33 14.95
C ILE A 166 3.15 -0.35 14.09
N ASP A 167 2.45 0.54 13.39
CA ASP A 167 3.06 1.57 12.56
C ASP A 167 2.51 2.94 12.96
N TYR A 168 3.40 3.90 13.03
CA TYR A 168 3.10 5.32 13.16
C TYR A 168 3.45 6.01 11.85
N LEU A 169 2.49 6.72 11.28
CA LEU A 169 2.62 7.52 10.08
C LEU A 169 2.40 8.98 10.41
N SER A 170 3.38 9.82 10.15
CA SER A 170 3.26 11.28 10.21
C SER A 170 3.31 11.84 8.79
N ILE A 171 2.37 12.72 8.47
CA ILE A 171 2.31 13.45 7.22
C ILE A 171 2.67 14.90 7.53
N ALA A 172 3.51 15.54 6.72
CA ALA A 172 4.04 16.88 6.96
C ALA A 172 2.96 17.97 7.15
N THR A 173 1.70 17.67 6.87
CA THR A 173 0.51 18.54 7.06
C THR A 173 -0.16 18.37 8.42
N ASN A 174 0.55 17.90 9.46
CA ASN A 174 0.06 17.62 10.82
C ASN A 174 -0.96 16.49 10.97
N ASN A 175 -1.13 15.64 9.96
CA ASN A 175 -1.93 14.44 10.09
C ASN A 175 -1.09 13.28 10.59
N GLN A 176 -1.56 12.61 11.64
CA GLN A 176 -0.90 11.47 12.27
C GLN A 176 -1.86 10.30 12.27
N ASP A 177 -1.36 9.13 11.86
CA ASP A 177 -2.12 7.90 11.86
C ASP A 177 -1.34 6.79 12.57
N TYR A 178 -2.05 6.00 13.35
CA TYR A 178 -1.55 4.78 13.97
C TYR A 178 -2.22 3.58 13.31
N PHE A 179 -1.46 2.54 13.06
CA PHE A 179 -1.94 1.29 12.49
C PHE A 179 -1.53 0.14 13.38
N ILE A 180 -2.45 -0.75 13.65
CA ILE A 180 -2.19 -2.01 14.35
C ILE A 180 -2.67 -3.13 13.46
N SER A 181 -1.83 -4.15 13.26
CA SER A 181 -2.16 -5.28 12.40
C SER A 181 -1.59 -6.57 12.98
N GLY A 182 -2.17 -7.69 12.55
CA GLY A 182 -1.70 -9.01 12.92
C GLY A 182 -1.89 -10.01 11.78
N ILE A 183 -0.98 -11.01 11.75
CA ILE A 183 -1.07 -12.17 10.87
C ILE A 183 -1.02 -13.40 11.75
N PHE A 184 -2.09 -14.20 11.72
CA PHE A 184 -2.20 -15.46 12.43
C PHE A 184 -2.06 -16.62 11.45
N SER A 185 -1.00 -17.42 11.60
CA SER A 185 -0.74 -18.59 10.76
C SER A 185 -1.48 -19.81 11.33
N ILE A 186 -2.62 -20.17 10.75
CA ILE A 186 -3.41 -21.34 11.15
C ILE A 186 -2.65 -22.62 10.81
N SER A 187 -2.01 -22.64 9.65
CA SER A 187 -1.17 -23.75 9.18
C SER A 187 -0.03 -23.21 8.31
N LYS A 188 0.84 -24.08 7.81
CA LYS A 188 1.87 -23.70 6.85
C LYS A 188 1.30 -23.13 5.54
N GLN A 189 0.04 -23.43 5.25
CA GLN A 189 -0.62 -23.04 4.00
C GLN A 189 -1.66 -21.95 4.19
N LEU A 190 -2.23 -21.79 5.39
CA LEU A 190 -3.35 -20.90 5.65
C LEU A 190 -3.01 -19.88 6.71
N SER A 191 -3.20 -18.61 6.40
CA SER A 191 -3.07 -17.52 7.37
C SER A 191 -4.25 -16.55 7.29
N LEU A 192 -4.57 -15.96 8.44
CA LEU A 192 -5.53 -14.87 8.58
C LEU A 192 -4.79 -13.59 8.91
N SER A 193 -5.19 -12.51 8.29
CA SER A 193 -4.67 -11.18 8.58
C SER A 193 -5.79 -10.25 9.01
N TRP A 194 -5.46 -9.31 9.85
CA TRP A 194 -6.35 -8.24 10.28
C TRP A 194 -5.56 -6.96 10.50
N GLY A 195 -6.24 -5.85 10.41
CA GLY A 195 -5.60 -4.55 10.68
C GLY A 195 -6.64 -3.47 10.92
N THR A 196 -6.23 -2.46 11.65
CA THR A 196 -7.06 -1.30 11.93
C THR A 196 -6.20 -0.04 12.04
N SER A 197 -6.83 1.14 11.96
CA SER A 197 -6.12 2.41 12.10
C SER A 197 -6.87 3.40 12.99
N SER A 198 -6.13 4.40 13.49
CA SER A 198 -6.68 5.51 14.27
C SER A 198 -7.68 6.36 13.49
N ARG A 199 -7.72 6.25 12.17
CA ARG A 199 -8.68 6.95 11.30
C ARG A 199 -10.13 6.70 11.66
N LYS A 200 -10.44 5.56 12.30
CA LYS A 200 -11.79 5.27 12.80
C LYS A 200 -12.32 6.33 13.78
N PHE A 201 -11.44 6.98 14.55
CA PHE A 201 -11.84 7.99 15.54
C PHE A 201 -12.17 9.35 14.91
N SER A 202 -11.68 9.61 13.70
CA SER A 202 -12.01 10.83 12.94
C SER A 202 -13.28 10.68 12.09
N GLN A 203 -13.78 9.46 11.95
CA GLN A 203 -15.05 9.18 11.27
C GLN A 203 -16.20 9.38 12.25
N THR A 204 -16.66 10.61 12.41
CA THR A 204 -17.84 10.94 13.21
C THR A 204 -19.08 10.37 12.52
N THR A 205 -19.51 9.20 12.93
CA THR A 205 -20.76 8.62 12.48
C THR A 205 -21.72 8.53 13.65
N ASN A 206 -22.89 9.15 13.54
CA ASN A 206 -24.05 8.91 14.40
C ASN A 206 -24.67 7.52 14.13
N GLU A 207 -23.89 6.58 13.56
CA GLU A 207 -24.32 5.26 13.16
C GLU A 207 -23.97 4.21 14.20
N ASN A 208 -24.47 2.99 13.98
CA ASN A 208 -24.30 1.83 14.86
C ASN A 208 -22.86 1.64 15.36
N VAL A 209 -22.71 1.39 16.65
CA VAL A 209 -21.45 1.13 17.36
C VAL A 209 -20.55 0.11 16.63
N LEU A 210 -21.15 -0.92 16.00
CA LEU A 210 -20.41 -1.90 15.20
C LEU A 210 -19.71 -1.28 13.98
N LYS A 211 -20.37 -0.36 13.27
CA LYS A 211 -19.76 0.32 12.11
C LYS A 211 -18.60 1.23 12.54
N THR A 212 -18.70 1.85 13.72
CA THR A 212 -17.62 2.66 14.30
C THR A 212 -16.44 1.79 14.72
N ILE A 213 -16.68 0.65 15.36
CA ILE A 213 -15.61 -0.26 15.80
C ILE A 213 -14.89 -0.92 14.61
N LEU A 214 -15.64 -1.37 13.60
CA LEU A 214 -15.10 -2.04 12.41
C LEU A 214 -14.65 -1.05 11.33
N GLY A 215 -15.02 0.21 11.42
CA GLY A 215 -14.57 1.25 10.48
C GLY A 215 -13.04 1.34 10.42
N SER A 216 -12.48 1.63 9.25
CA SER A 216 -11.04 1.66 9.01
C SER A 216 -10.31 0.38 9.45
N SER A 217 -10.98 -0.76 9.31
CA SER A 217 -10.42 -2.08 9.62
C SER A 217 -10.46 -2.97 8.39
N GLY A 218 -9.48 -3.84 8.28
CA GLY A 218 -9.35 -4.81 7.19
C GLY A 218 -9.14 -6.22 7.73
N PHE A 219 -9.60 -7.19 6.95
CA PHE A 219 -9.44 -8.62 7.20
C PHE A 219 -8.99 -9.29 5.92
N GLY A 220 -8.19 -10.33 6.04
CA GLY A 220 -7.71 -11.08 4.89
C GLY A 220 -7.48 -12.54 5.22
N ILE A 221 -7.58 -13.35 4.18
CA ILE A 221 -7.23 -14.76 4.20
C ILE A 221 -6.21 -15.02 3.10
N SER A 222 -5.16 -15.74 3.42
CA SER A 222 -4.11 -16.12 2.48
C SER A 222 -3.94 -17.63 2.46
N PHE A 223 -3.93 -18.18 1.27
CA PHE A 223 -3.69 -19.61 1.03
C PHE A 223 -2.46 -19.79 0.14
N MET A 224 -1.49 -20.57 0.62
CA MET A 224 -0.25 -20.88 -0.08
C MET A 224 -0.17 -22.36 -0.39
N LYS A 225 0.06 -22.70 -1.65
CA LYS A 225 0.32 -24.06 -2.10
C LYS A 225 1.48 -24.08 -3.10
N ASN A 226 2.55 -24.77 -2.74
CA ASN A 226 3.81 -24.74 -3.47
C ASN A 226 4.31 -23.29 -3.64
N ASP A 227 4.51 -22.85 -4.87
CA ASP A 227 5.01 -21.52 -5.22
C ASP A 227 3.90 -20.49 -5.45
N ILE A 228 2.63 -20.91 -5.34
CA ILE A 228 1.46 -20.05 -5.57
C ILE A 228 0.87 -19.63 -4.23
N THR A 229 0.62 -18.32 -4.08
CA THR A 229 -0.11 -17.75 -2.96
C THR A 229 -1.31 -16.97 -3.50
N ILE A 230 -2.49 -17.23 -2.95
CA ILE A 230 -3.72 -16.50 -3.24
C ILE A 230 -4.16 -15.81 -1.96
N CYS A 231 -4.40 -14.52 -2.03
CA CYS A 231 -4.91 -13.74 -0.91
C CYS A 231 -6.25 -13.10 -1.30
N TYR A 232 -7.20 -13.13 -0.37
CA TYR A 232 -8.42 -12.34 -0.46
C TYR A 232 -8.49 -11.40 0.72
N GLY A 233 -8.81 -10.13 0.47
CA GLY A 233 -8.89 -9.10 1.49
C GLY A 233 -10.16 -8.28 1.41
N LEU A 234 -10.63 -7.86 2.58
CA LEU A 234 -11.76 -6.95 2.77
C LEU A 234 -11.28 -5.76 3.59
N TYR A 235 -11.74 -4.56 3.25
CA TYR A 235 -11.50 -3.35 4.02
C TYR A 235 -12.79 -2.56 4.18
N LEU A 236 -13.10 -2.20 5.41
CA LEU A 236 -14.30 -1.45 5.78
C LEU A 236 -13.95 0.03 5.84
N TYR A 237 -14.48 0.80 4.90
CA TYR A 237 -14.24 2.24 4.76
C TYR A 237 -15.19 3.09 5.64
N GLY A 238 -15.76 2.50 6.68
CA GLY A 238 -16.81 3.14 7.49
C GLY A 238 -18.09 3.33 6.67
N THR A 239 -18.58 4.57 6.59
CA THR A 239 -19.76 4.92 5.76
C THR A 239 -19.49 4.83 4.26
N GLY A 240 -18.23 4.87 3.83
CA GLY A 240 -17.82 4.81 2.42
C GLY A 240 -17.98 3.44 1.76
N GLY A 241 -18.36 2.40 2.51
CA GLY A 241 -18.63 1.08 1.98
C GLY A 241 -17.50 0.06 2.17
N LEU A 242 -17.59 -1.03 1.41
CA LEU A 242 -16.67 -2.16 1.46
C LEU A 242 -15.75 -2.16 0.25
N VAL A 243 -14.45 -2.26 0.51
CA VAL A 243 -13.42 -2.51 -0.51
C VAL A 243 -13.02 -3.97 -0.40
N ASN A 244 -12.90 -4.66 -1.51
CA ASN A 244 -12.39 -6.02 -1.54
C ASN A 244 -11.36 -6.20 -2.63
N GLY A 245 -10.51 -7.20 -2.48
CA GLY A 245 -9.45 -7.45 -3.45
C GLY A 245 -8.94 -8.87 -3.40
N VAL A 246 -8.39 -9.27 -4.52
CA VAL A 246 -7.70 -10.56 -4.71
C VAL A 246 -6.28 -10.29 -5.15
N ASP A 247 -5.34 -10.99 -4.55
CA ASP A 247 -3.94 -11.00 -4.93
C ASP A 247 -3.50 -12.43 -5.27
N LEU A 248 -2.73 -12.55 -6.34
CA LEU A 248 -2.09 -13.78 -6.78
C LEU A 248 -0.59 -13.55 -6.86
N SER A 249 0.18 -14.37 -6.16
CA SER A 249 1.64 -14.33 -6.16
C SER A 249 2.22 -15.67 -6.58
N LEU A 250 3.25 -15.63 -7.42
CA LEU A 250 3.99 -16.80 -7.93
C LEU A 250 5.48 -16.61 -7.62
N LYS A 251 6.06 -17.56 -6.90
CA LYS A 251 7.51 -17.68 -6.67
C LYS A 251 8.16 -18.48 -7.80
N PHE A 252 9.42 -18.19 -8.17
CA PHE A 252 10.14 -18.87 -9.25
C PHE A 252 11.67 -18.80 -9.10
#